data_9841d4dc6c5c19fb638ec9ee217a8e5f
#
_entry.id   9841d4dc6c5c19fb638ec9ee217a8e5f
#
_cell.length_a   1.000
_cell.length_b   1.000
_cell.length_c   1.000
_cell.angle_alpha   90.00
_cell.angle_beta   90.00
_cell.angle_gamma   90.00
#
_symmetry.space_group_name_H-M   'P 1'
#
loop_
_entity.id
_entity.type
_entity.pdbx_description
1 polymer ?
#
loop_
_entity_poly.entity_id
_entity_poly.type
_entity_poly.pdbx_seq_one_letter_code
_entity_poly.pdbx_strand_id
1 'polypeptide(L)'
;MIKLIPEEALRIYRKVQSANFEVYFVGGCVRNMLLKKPVKDWDMTTNATPDALLKIFPKAFYDNKFGTVGVPVDKKIIEITTFRTEKGYSDKRRPDSVEWGKTIEEDLARRDFTINSIALKLDAKRSTLDAILIDPYQGQDDIKNKIIKAVGNPKARFKEDALRLLRAIRIATEFSFTIEEKTWKEILADASLINEVSGERIRIELLRILASEFAYEGVLLLKESNLLNYIVPELIEGIGISQKRPGRHHVDDVFTHNVLSLKFCPSTDPVIKFAALLHDVGKPKVMSKDEEGLVIFYNHEIAGANIARKICDRLKFSGKERDKIVNLIRWHMFTVDEKLSDAGIRRFIRRIGVENVKDMMDLRIGDRLGGGTQTAESWRLKLFKKRIENQLKPAPFSINDLAIDGNDIIKELKIKPGPKIGDILQKLFLEVDEDLSKNNKEYLLKRLQELSK
;
A
#
# COMPACT_ATOMS: atom_id res chain seq x y z
N MET A 1 -25.96 2.27 18.43
CA MET A 1 -25.20 1.15 17.85
C MET A 1 -25.97 0.39 16.78
N ILE A 2 -27.13 -0.16 17.06
CA ILE A 2 -27.90 -1.00 16.14
C ILE A 2 -28.23 -0.32 14.81
N LYS A 3 -28.55 0.98 14.82
CA LYS A 3 -28.83 1.76 13.60
C LYS A 3 -27.65 1.84 12.62
N LEU A 4 -26.46 1.45 13.04
CA LEU A 4 -25.27 1.42 12.20
C LEU A 4 -25.10 0.07 11.45
N ILE A 5 -25.85 -0.96 11.86
CA ILE A 5 -25.75 -2.30 11.28
C ILE A 5 -26.62 -2.36 10.02
N PRO A 6 -26.07 -2.68 8.85
CA PRO A 6 -26.84 -2.77 7.61
C PRO A 6 -27.86 -3.92 7.68
N GLU A 7 -28.96 -3.75 6.99
CA GLU A 7 -30.07 -4.73 7.03
C GLU A 7 -29.64 -6.11 6.52
N GLU A 8 -28.69 -6.15 5.59
CA GLU A 8 -28.12 -7.41 5.08
C GLU A 8 -27.44 -8.21 6.21
N ALA A 9 -26.65 -7.54 7.04
CA ALA A 9 -25.99 -8.16 8.18
C ALA A 9 -27.02 -8.59 9.27
N LEU A 10 -28.02 -7.75 9.52
CA LEU A 10 -29.12 -8.10 10.44
C LEU A 10 -29.92 -9.31 9.96
N ARG A 11 -30.17 -9.43 8.67
CA ARG A 11 -30.88 -10.56 8.08
C ARG A 11 -30.11 -11.88 8.27
N ILE A 12 -28.81 -11.86 8.08
CA ILE A 12 -27.95 -13.03 8.33
C ILE A 12 -27.96 -13.37 9.82
N TYR A 13 -27.75 -12.38 10.68
CA TYR A 13 -27.76 -12.54 12.13
C TYR A 13 -29.06 -13.21 12.61
N ARG A 14 -30.23 -12.67 12.22
CA ARG A 14 -31.54 -13.20 12.57
C ARG A 14 -31.74 -14.63 12.05
N LYS A 15 -31.22 -14.94 10.86
CA LYS A 15 -31.38 -16.29 10.28
C LYS A 15 -30.58 -17.34 11.04
N VAL A 16 -29.37 -17.02 11.51
CA VAL A 16 -28.59 -17.91 12.39
C VAL A 16 -29.29 -18.08 13.74
N GLN A 17 -29.78 -16.99 14.32
CA GLN A 17 -30.51 -17.00 15.60
C GLN A 17 -31.82 -17.80 15.52
N SER A 18 -32.57 -17.67 14.43
CA SER A 18 -33.81 -18.42 14.19
C SER A 18 -33.59 -19.94 14.03
N ALA A 19 -32.37 -20.35 13.69
CA ALA A 19 -31.94 -21.74 13.66
C ALA A 19 -31.46 -22.25 15.04
N ASN A 20 -31.72 -21.51 16.12
CA ASN A 20 -31.34 -21.79 17.51
C ASN A 20 -29.86 -21.85 17.77
N PHE A 21 -29.06 -21.10 17.00
CA PHE A 21 -27.64 -20.91 17.27
C PHE A 21 -27.35 -19.54 17.88
N GLU A 22 -26.36 -19.50 18.71
CA GLU A 22 -25.80 -18.22 19.18
C GLU A 22 -25.02 -17.55 18.05
N VAL A 23 -25.15 -16.23 17.96
CA VAL A 23 -24.41 -15.43 16.98
C VAL A 23 -24.09 -14.07 17.54
N TYR A 24 -22.91 -13.56 17.22
CA TYR A 24 -22.37 -12.30 17.71
C TYR A 24 -21.66 -11.57 16.57
N PHE A 25 -21.78 -10.25 16.52
CA PHE A 25 -20.81 -9.41 15.79
C PHE A 25 -19.53 -9.31 16.60
N VAL A 26 -18.36 -9.35 15.94
CA VAL A 26 -17.06 -9.39 16.64
C VAL A 26 -15.96 -8.64 15.91
N GLY A 27 -14.90 -8.34 16.60
CA GLY A 27 -13.67 -7.84 15.99
C GLY A 27 -13.76 -6.39 15.53
N GLY A 28 -13.25 -6.15 14.31
CA GLY A 28 -13.13 -4.81 13.74
C GLY A 28 -14.44 -4.03 13.62
N CYS A 29 -15.55 -4.71 13.33
CA CYS A 29 -16.85 -4.06 13.21
C CYS A 29 -17.34 -3.49 14.55
N VAL A 30 -17.22 -4.25 15.64
CA VAL A 30 -17.64 -3.81 16.97
C VAL A 30 -16.77 -2.65 17.46
N ARG A 31 -15.44 -2.78 17.32
CA ARG A 31 -14.50 -1.68 17.64
C ARG A 31 -14.86 -0.42 16.87
N ASN A 32 -15.08 -0.51 15.56
CA ASN A 32 -15.38 0.66 14.73
C ASN A 32 -16.73 1.29 15.10
N MET A 33 -17.74 0.50 15.45
CA MET A 33 -19.01 1.01 15.98
C MET A 33 -18.81 1.78 17.28
N LEU A 34 -18.01 1.26 18.21
CA LEU A 34 -17.69 1.94 19.47
C LEU A 34 -16.92 3.26 19.24
N LEU A 35 -16.02 3.26 18.25
CA LEU A 35 -15.28 4.46 17.85
C LEU A 35 -16.08 5.42 16.94
N LYS A 36 -17.33 5.09 16.59
CA LYS A 36 -18.16 5.84 15.62
C LYS A 36 -17.46 6.04 14.27
N LYS A 37 -16.62 5.08 13.86
CA LYS A 37 -15.95 5.05 12.57
C LYS A 37 -16.70 4.16 11.57
N PRO A 38 -16.56 4.39 10.26
CA PRO A 38 -17.17 3.53 9.24
C PRO A 38 -16.78 2.05 9.41
N VAL A 39 -17.75 1.17 9.28
CA VAL A 39 -17.54 -0.29 9.26
C VAL A 39 -17.55 -0.74 7.81
N LYS A 40 -16.46 -1.35 7.36
CA LYS A 40 -16.31 -1.87 5.99
C LYS A 40 -16.74 -3.33 5.91
N ASP A 41 -16.29 -4.14 6.87
CA ASP A 41 -16.48 -5.58 6.91
C ASP A 41 -17.25 -5.96 8.18
N TRP A 42 -18.22 -6.86 8.04
CA TRP A 42 -19.08 -7.30 9.12
C TRP A 42 -18.78 -8.76 9.45
N ASP A 43 -17.99 -8.97 10.49
CA ASP A 43 -17.59 -10.28 10.95
C ASP A 43 -18.55 -10.78 12.04
N MET A 44 -18.96 -12.02 11.92
CA MET A 44 -19.78 -12.69 12.93
C MET A 44 -19.08 -13.94 13.44
N THR A 45 -19.41 -14.34 14.67
CA THR A 45 -19.01 -15.62 15.23
C THR A 45 -20.21 -16.33 15.85
N THR A 46 -20.20 -17.67 15.87
CA THR A 46 -21.35 -18.50 16.25
C THR A 46 -20.91 -19.86 16.82
N ASN A 47 -21.79 -20.50 17.59
CA ASN A 47 -21.63 -21.90 17.97
C ASN A 47 -22.12 -22.90 16.90
N ALA A 48 -22.69 -22.42 15.79
CA ALA A 48 -23.03 -23.27 14.66
C ALA A 48 -21.78 -23.81 13.98
N THR A 49 -21.73 -25.09 13.64
CA THR A 49 -20.65 -25.69 12.86
C THR A 49 -20.71 -25.21 11.39
N PRO A 50 -19.62 -25.28 10.64
CA PRO A 50 -19.64 -24.94 9.21
C PRO A 50 -20.72 -25.69 8.42
N ASP A 51 -20.92 -26.99 8.69
CA ASP A 51 -21.96 -27.79 8.04
C ASP A 51 -23.36 -27.29 8.36
N ALA A 52 -23.60 -26.84 9.60
CA ALA A 52 -24.90 -26.26 9.99
C ALA A 52 -25.10 -24.92 9.26
N LEU A 53 -24.06 -24.09 9.15
CA LEU A 53 -24.12 -22.82 8.42
C LEU A 53 -24.41 -23.02 6.93
N LEU A 54 -23.81 -24.04 6.29
CA LEU A 54 -24.09 -24.36 4.88
C LEU A 54 -25.51 -24.81 4.66
N LYS A 55 -26.13 -25.52 5.63
CA LYS A 55 -27.57 -25.87 5.59
C LYS A 55 -28.45 -24.63 5.75
N ILE A 56 -28.09 -23.68 6.62
CA ILE A 56 -28.85 -22.43 6.82
C ILE A 56 -28.75 -21.53 5.59
N PHE A 57 -27.57 -21.51 4.95
CA PHE A 57 -27.25 -20.66 3.80
C PHE A 57 -26.79 -21.49 2.60
N PRO A 58 -27.70 -22.01 1.76
CA PRO A 58 -27.34 -22.90 0.64
C PRO A 58 -26.41 -22.29 -0.41
N LYS A 59 -26.28 -20.95 -0.46
CA LYS A 59 -25.37 -20.23 -1.36
C LYS A 59 -24.03 -19.88 -0.71
N ALA A 60 -23.85 -20.23 0.57
CA ALA A 60 -22.60 -19.98 1.28
C ALA A 60 -21.52 -20.97 0.83
N PHE A 61 -20.28 -20.59 1.01
CA PHE A 61 -19.12 -21.42 0.73
C PHE A 61 -18.22 -21.50 1.95
N TYR A 62 -17.58 -22.65 2.11
CA TYR A 62 -16.63 -22.90 3.19
C TYR A 62 -15.24 -22.61 2.67
N ASP A 63 -14.68 -21.48 3.09
CA ASP A 63 -13.44 -20.93 2.50
C ASP A 63 -12.19 -21.63 3.03
N ASN A 64 -12.23 -22.22 4.23
CA ASN A 64 -11.02 -22.80 4.82
C ASN A 64 -11.31 -23.84 5.91
N LYS A 65 -10.27 -24.65 6.24
CA LYS A 65 -10.31 -25.65 7.32
C LYS A 65 -10.45 -25.06 8.74
N PHE A 66 -10.59 -23.74 8.87
CA PHE A 66 -10.54 -23.02 10.15
C PHE A 66 -11.92 -22.52 10.62
N GLY A 67 -12.99 -22.97 10.02
CA GLY A 67 -14.35 -22.69 10.50
C GLY A 67 -14.99 -21.40 10.02
N THR A 68 -14.44 -20.72 9.02
CA THR A 68 -15.04 -19.52 8.44
C THR A 68 -15.88 -19.86 7.22
N VAL A 69 -17.14 -19.46 7.23
CA VAL A 69 -18.09 -19.61 6.13
C VAL A 69 -18.41 -18.25 5.55
N GLY A 70 -18.18 -18.08 4.26
CA GLY A 70 -18.52 -16.87 3.52
C GLY A 70 -19.97 -16.94 3.03
N VAL A 71 -20.80 -15.99 3.46
CA VAL A 71 -22.19 -15.86 3.02
C VAL A 71 -22.29 -14.72 2.02
N PRO A 72 -22.54 -15.01 0.72
CA PRO A 72 -22.69 -13.95 -0.28
C PRO A 72 -24.03 -13.24 -0.08
N VAL A 73 -23.99 -11.91 -0.02
CA VAL A 73 -25.14 -11.03 0.05
C VAL A 73 -24.93 -9.86 -0.89
N ASP A 74 -25.73 -9.81 -1.94
CA ASP A 74 -25.61 -8.85 -3.04
C ASP A 74 -24.18 -8.87 -3.65
N LYS A 75 -23.43 -7.78 -3.51
CA LYS A 75 -22.03 -7.67 -4.01
C LYS A 75 -20.98 -7.88 -2.90
N LYS A 76 -21.38 -8.32 -1.71
CA LYS A 76 -20.49 -8.47 -0.53
C LYS A 76 -20.52 -9.89 -0.02
N ILE A 77 -19.49 -10.25 0.72
CA ILE A 77 -19.42 -11.50 1.48
C ILE A 77 -19.40 -11.12 2.95
N ILE A 78 -20.27 -11.73 3.75
CA ILE A 78 -20.24 -11.63 5.21
C ILE A 78 -19.65 -12.92 5.75
N GLU A 79 -18.60 -12.80 6.55
CA GLU A 79 -17.91 -13.93 7.14
C GLU A 79 -18.54 -14.32 8.48
N ILE A 80 -18.82 -15.61 8.63
CA ILE A 80 -19.29 -16.20 9.88
C ILE A 80 -18.30 -17.28 10.29
N THR A 81 -17.67 -17.10 11.45
CA THR A 81 -16.68 -18.05 11.97
C THR A 81 -17.32 -18.85 13.11
N THR A 82 -17.20 -20.19 13.05
CA THR A 82 -17.55 -21.04 14.19
C THR A 82 -16.64 -20.74 15.38
N PHE A 83 -17.19 -20.69 16.61
CA PHE A 83 -16.37 -20.61 17.82
C PHE A 83 -15.30 -21.67 17.78
N ARG A 84 -14.07 -21.28 18.08
CA ARG A 84 -12.97 -22.22 18.04
C ARG A 84 -11.95 -21.93 19.13
N THR A 85 -11.34 -22.99 19.62
CA THR A 85 -10.09 -22.99 20.35
C THR A 85 -8.98 -23.47 19.44
N GLU A 86 -7.82 -22.94 19.57
CA GLU A 86 -6.69 -23.18 18.69
C GLU A 86 -5.55 -23.77 19.50
N LYS A 87 -4.94 -24.87 19.02
CA LYS A 87 -3.81 -25.55 19.69
C LYS A 87 -2.69 -25.78 18.70
N GLY A 88 -1.45 -25.49 19.19
CA GLY A 88 -0.24 -25.61 18.38
C GLY A 88 -0.18 -24.59 17.25
N TYR A 89 1.02 -24.14 16.93
CA TYR A 89 1.26 -23.20 15.83
C TYR A 89 2.66 -23.48 15.27
N SER A 90 2.83 -24.68 14.69
CA SER A 90 4.12 -25.10 14.16
C SER A 90 4.60 -24.23 13.02
N ASP A 91 3.68 -23.71 12.21
CA ASP A 91 3.96 -22.79 11.10
C ASP A 91 3.87 -21.29 11.49
N LYS A 92 3.65 -20.99 12.80
CA LYS A 92 3.49 -19.63 13.36
C LYS A 92 2.50 -18.75 12.61
N ARG A 93 1.47 -19.39 12.05
CA ARG A 93 0.39 -18.73 11.31
C ARG A 93 -0.94 -19.40 11.54
N ARG A 94 -0.97 -20.72 11.42
CA ARG A 94 -2.19 -21.53 11.48
C ARG A 94 -2.10 -22.46 12.67
N PRO A 95 -3.19 -22.63 13.40
CA PRO A 95 -3.22 -23.63 14.43
C PRO A 95 -3.03 -25.03 13.82
N ASP A 96 -2.24 -25.87 14.48
CA ASP A 96 -2.01 -27.26 14.06
C ASP A 96 -3.30 -28.06 14.17
N SER A 97 -4.14 -27.74 15.17
CA SER A 97 -5.49 -28.28 15.33
C SER A 97 -6.48 -27.20 15.76
N VAL A 98 -7.69 -27.32 15.25
CA VAL A 98 -8.82 -26.47 15.61
C VAL A 98 -9.87 -27.38 16.24
N GLU A 99 -10.25 -27.06 17.45
CA GLU A 99 -11.41 -27.64 18.12
C GLU A 99 -12.53 -26.61 18.15
N TRP A 100 -13.76 -27.05 17.91
CA TRP A 100 -14.91 -26.14 17.98
C TRP A 100 -15.12 -25.70 19.43
N GLY A 101 -15.04 -24.40 19.66
CA GLY A 101 -15.29 -23.79 20.96
C GLY A 101 -16.77 -23.90 21.34
N LYS A 102 -17.03 -23.90 22.64
CA LYS A 102 -18.38 -23.97 23.18
C LYS A 102 -18.95 -22.59 23.52
N THR A 103 -18.08 -21.64 23.86
CA THR A 103 -18.49 -20.32 24.36
C THR A 103 -17.86 -19.18 23.56
N ILE A 104 -18.50 -18.02 23.63
CA ILE A 104 -17.97 -16.80 23.01
C ILE A 104 -16.65 -16.35 23.67
N GLU A 105 -16.48 -16.57 24.97
CA GLU A 105 -15.28 -16.20 25.71
C GLU A 105 -14.06 -16.95 25.18
N GLU A 106 -14.19 -18.22 24.81
CA GLU A 106 -13.13 -19.02 24.17
C GLU A 106 -12.71 -18.39 22.81
N ASP A 107 -13.68 -17.95 21.99
CA ASP A 107 -13.37 -17.28 20.71
C ASP A 107 -12.70 -15.93 20.94
N LEU A 108 -13.13 -15.17 21.93
CA LEU A 108 -12.50 -13.88 22.26
C LEU A 108 -11.09 -14.02 22.82
N ALA A 109 -10.82 -15.11 23.57
CA ALA A 109 -9.53 -15.37 24.19
C ALA A 109 -8.35 -15.55 23.20
N ARG A 110 -8.62 -16.07 22.01
CA ARG A 110 -7.60 -16.31 20.96
C ARG A 110 -7.29 -15.09 20.08
N ARG A 111 -8.04 -14.00 20.25
CA ARG A 111 -7.89 -12.80 19.42
C ARG A 111 -6.60 -12.04 19.73
N ASP A 112 -6.23 -11.13 18.84
CA ASP A 112 -4.98 -10.39 18.92
C ASP A 112 -4.95 -9.34 20.05
N PHE A 113 -5.91 -8.40 20.03
CA PHE A 113 -5.96 -7.25 20.94
C PHE A 113 -7.31 -7.12 21.61
N THR A 114 -7.31 -6.59 22.84
CA THR A 114 -8.51 -6.40 23.67
C THR A 114 -9.60 -5.63 22.95
N ILE A 115 -9.24 -4.57 22.23
CA ILE A 115 -10.16 -3.75 21.43
C ILE A 115 -10.83 -4.49 20.27
N ASN A 116 -10.29 -5.64 19.85
CA ASN A 116 -10.86 -6.54 18.85
C ASN A 116 -11.52 -7.78 19.47
N SER A 117 -11.46 -7.90 20.81
CA SER A 117 -12.00 -9.04 21.57
C SER A 117 -13.28 -8.67 22.31
N ILE A 118 -14.10 -7.84 21.66
CA ILE A 118 -15.42 -7.42 22.12
C ILE A 118 -16.45 -8.05 21.18
N ALA A 119 -17.48 -8.67 21.75
CA ALA A 119 -18.60 -9.21 20.99
C ALA A 119 -19.88 -8.41 21.26
N LEU A 120 -20.73 -8.30 20.24
CA LEU A 120 -22.03 -7.64 20.31
C LEU A 120 -23.14 -8.67 20.04
N LYS A 121 -23.97 -8.92 21.03
CA LYS A 121 -25.21 -9.72 20.94
C LYS A 121 -26.40 -8.80 20.74
N LEU A 122 -27.32 -9.18 19.84
CA LEU A 122 -28.61 -8.53 19.69
C LEU A 122 -29.66 -9.35 20.44
N ASP A 123 -30.36 -8.73 21.38
CA ASP A 123 -31.48 -9.35 22.07
C ASP A 123 -32.77 -9.06 21.30
N ALA A 124 -33.31 -10.11 20.69
CA ALA A 124 -34.54 -10.05 19.90
C ALA A 124 -35.82 -10.27 20.74
N LYS A 125 -35.71 -10.49 22.06
CA LYS A 125 -36.84 -10.81 22.93
C LYS A 125 -37.67 -9.60 23.36
N ARG A 126 -37.27 -8.39 23.01
CA ARG A 126 -38.02 -7.15 23.29
C ARG A 126 -38.40 -6.48 21.98
N SER A 127 -39.48 -5.74 21.98
CA SER A 127 -39.95 -4.92 20.85
C SER A 127 -38.95 -3.88 20.37
N THR A 128 -37.92 -3.64 21.17
CA THR A 128 -36.74 -2.86 20.86
C THR A 128 -35.51 -3.78 20.81
N LEU A 129 -34.80 -3.80 19.68
CA LEU A 129 -33.54 -4.49 19.59
C LEU A 129 -32.53 -3.86 20.58
N ASP A 130 -32.23 -4.58 21.65
CA ASP A 130 -31.21 -4.18 22.62
C ASP A 130 -29.87 -4.81 22.22
N ALA A 131 -28.78 -4.07 22.42
CA ALA A 131 -27.42 -4.51 22.12
C ALA A 131 -26.69 -4.77 23.44
N ILE A 132 -26.20 -6.01 23.61
CA ILE A 132 -25.42 -6.43 24.78
C ILE A 132 -23.96 -6.61 24.34
N LEU A 133 -23.04 -5.90 25.00
CA LEU A 133 -21.61 -6.07 24.78
C LEU A 133 -21.04 -7.12 25.75
N ILE A 134 -20.27 -8.06 25.20
CA ILE A 134 -19.51 -9.06 25.94
C ILE A 134 -18.04 -8.69 25.81
N ASP A 135 -17.41 -8.30 26.89
CA ASP A 135 -16.07 -7.72 26.92
C ASP A 135 -15.24 -8.26 28.10
N PRO A 136 -14.80 -9.51 28.05
CA PRO A 136 -14.08 -10.14 29.14
C PRO A 136 -12.68 -9.55 29.35
N TYR A 137 -12.15 -8.79 28.39
CA TYR A 137 -10.79 -8.25 28.41
C TYR A 137 -10.71 -6.74 28.56
N GLN A 138 -11.83 -6.09 28.88
CA GLN A 138 -11.92 -4.61 29.11
C GLN A 138 -11.52 -3.80 27.87
N GLY A 139 -11.81 -4.32 26.67
CA GLY A 139 -11.49 -3.66 25.41
C GLY A 139 -12.20 -2.32 25.24
N GLN A 140 -13.37 -2.12 25.86
CA GLN A 140 -14.08 -0.82 25.87
C GLN A 140 -13.28 0.25 26.61
N ASP A 141 -12.67 -0.09 27.75
CA ASP A 141 -11.81 0.81 28.51
C ASP A 141 -10.53 1.12 27.72
N ASP A 142 -9.94 0.11 27.07
CA ASP A 142 -8.77 0.31 26.23
C ASP A 142 -9.10 1.20 25.01
N ILE A 143 -10.28 1.07 24.40
CA ILE A 143 -10.77 2.00 23.37
C ILE A 143 -10.87 3.42 23.90
N LYS A 144 -11.49 3.61 25.07
CA LYS A 144 -11.69 4.92 25.72
C LYS A 144 -10.34 5.57 26.04
N ASN A 145 -9.38 4.79 26.51
CA ASN A 145 -8.05 5.24 26.88
C ASN A 145 -7.08 5.30 25.69
N LYS A 146 -7.53 4.89 24.49
CA LYS A 146 -6.72 4.85 23.25
C LYS A 146 -5.49 3.94 23.39
N ILE A 147 -5.67 2.74 23.92
CA ILE A 147 -4.60 1.79 24.20
C ILE A 147 -4.76 0.56 23.29
N ILE A 148 -3.65 0.06 22.74
CA ILE A 148 -3.53 -1.24 22.08
C ILE A 148 -2.86 -2.19 23.07
N LYS A 149 -3.61 -3.22 23.50
CA LYS A 149 -3.17 -4.20 24.48
C LYS A 149 -3.44 -5.59 23.94
N ALA A 150 -2.45 -6.47 24.01
CA ALA A 150 -2.62 -7.87 23.62
C ALA A 150 -3.58 -8.61 24.58
N VAL A 151 -4.36 -9.54 24.05
CA VAL A 151 -5.22 -10.40 24.86
C VAL A 151 -4.36 -11.38 25.65
N GLY A 152 -4.49 -11.37 26.97
CA GLY A 152 -3.74 -12.29 27.85
C GLY A 152 -2.25 -12.02 27.86
N ASN A 153 -1.44 -13.02 27.50
CA ASN A 153 0.02 -12.91 27.50
C ASN A 153 0.53 -12.50 26.10
N PRO A 154 1.16 -11.32 25.96
CA PRO A 154 1.66 -10.84 24.66
C PRO A 154 2.62 -11.82 23.98
N LYS A 155 3.55 -12.42 24.74
CA LYS A 155 4.52 -13.38 24.23
C LYS A 155 3.86 -14.60 23.58
N ALA A 156 2.84 -15.15 24.25
CA ALA A 156 2.09 -16.27 23.72
C ALA A 156 1.38 -15.86 22.41
N ARG A 157 0.73 -14.68 22.40
CA ARG A 157 0.00 -14.16 21.24
C ARG A 157 0.89 -13.93 20.02
N PHE A 158 2.11 -13.39 20.22
CA PHE A 158 3.03 -13.13 19.09
C PHE A 158 3.69 -14.41 18.57
N LYS A 159 3.92 -15.40 19.42
CA LYS A 159 4.40 -16.72 18.99
C LYS A 159 3.38 -17.54 18.20
N GLU A 160 2.08 -17.33 18.45
CA GLU A 160 1.01 -17.96 17.66
C GLU A 160 0.95 -17.42 16.24
N ASP A 161 1.00 -16.11 16.08
CA ASP A 161 1.04 -15.45 14.78
C ASP A 161 1.91 -14.20 14.87
N ALA A 162 3.12 -14.30 14.33
CA ALA A 162 4.09 -13.21 14.35
C ALA A 162 3.61 -11.95 13.60
N LEU A 163 2.63 -12.07 12.68
CA LEU A 163 2.03 -10.89 12.04
C LEU A 163 1.34 -9.97 13.04
N ARG A 164 0.95 -10.47 14.22
CA ARG A 164 0.35 -9.64 15.28
C ARG A 164 1.29 -8.52 15.76
N LEU A 165 2.62 -8.70 15.64
CA LEU A 165 3.60 -7.64 15.88
C LEU A 165 3.34 -6.44 14.99
N LEU A 166 3.24 -6.68 13.69
CA LEU A 166 2.99 -5.63 12.69
C LEU A 166 1.56 -5.09 12.76
N ARG A 167 0.59 -5.95 13.10
CA ARG A 167 -0.81 -5.56 13.32
C ARG A 167 -0.95 -4.58 14.49
N ALA A 168 -0.16 -4.74 15.58
CA ALA A 168 -0.13 -3.79 16.70
C ALA A 168 0.24 -2.39 16.20
N ILE A 169 1.35 -2.29 15.45
CA ILE A 169 1.80 -1.02 14.87
C ILE A 169 0.74 -0.43 13.93
N ARG A 170 0.17 -1.26 13.05
CA ARG A 170 -0.88 -0.82 12.13
C ARG A 170 -2.10 -0.25 12.85
N ILE A 171 -2.62 -0.96 13.85
CA ILE A 171 -3.82 -0.53 14.55
C ILE A 171 -3.52 0.74 15.37
N ALA A 172 -2.34 0.81 16.02
CA ALA A 172 -1.89 2.01 16.71
C ALA A 172 -1.83 3.20 15.76
N THR A 173 -1.29 3.01 14.55
CA THR A 173 -1.23 4.04 13.50
C THR A 173 -2.62 4.44 13.00
N GLU A 174 -3.47 3.48 12.60
CA GLU A 174 -4.80 3.75 12.02
C GLU A 174 -5.72 4.54 12.97
N PHE A 175 -5.57 4.36 14.28
CA PHE A 175 -6.42 4.97 15.28
C PHE A 175 -5.72 6.07 16.09
N SER A 176 -4.43 6.30 15.91
CA SER A 176 -3.59 7.17 16.75
C SER A 176 -3.68 6.75 18.22
N PHE A 177 -3.49 5.45 18.49
CA PHE A 177 -3.51 4.86 19.82
C PHE A 177 -2.10 4.54 20.29
N THR A 178 -1.90 4.53 21.60
CA THR A 178 -0.64 4.12 22.23
C THR A 178 -0.64 2.61 22.47
N ILE A 179 0.51 1.95 22.30
CA ILE A 179 0.66 0.54 22.63
C ILE A 179 0.98 0.41 24.13
N GLU A 180 0.30 -0.52 24.83
CA GLU A 180 0.54 -0.82 26.24
C GLU A 180 1.99 -1.25 26.46
N GLU A 181 2.59 -0.85 27.58
CA GLU A 181 4.02 -1.05 27.86
C GLU A 181 4.45 -2.54 27.82
N LYS A 182 3.65 -3.46 28.35
CA LYS A 182 3.97 -4.89 28.32
C LYS A 182 3.90 -5.44 26.89
N THR A 183 2.90 -5.03 26.15
CA THR A 183 2.73 -5.39 24.74
C THR A 183 3.88 -4.83 23.91
N TRP A 184 4.31 -3.59 24.15
CA TRP A 184 5.44 -2.95 23.47
C TRP A 184 6.78 -3.65 23.76
N LYS A 185 7.05 -3.97 25.04
CA LYS A 185 8.27 -4.69 25.41
C LYS A 185 8.39 -6.03 24.69
N GLU A 186 7.28 -6.74 24.54
CA GLU A 186 7.29 -8.02 23.85
C GLU A 186 7.42 -7.85 22.32
N ILE A 187 6.87 -6.77 21.73
CA ILE A 187 7.11 -6.44 20.32
C ILE A 187 8.61 -6.27 20.07
N LEU A 188 9.30 -5.53 20.94
CA LEU A 188 10.75 -5.32 20.84
C LEU A 188 11.53 -6.64 20.97
N ALA A 189 11.15 -7.48 21.93
CA ALA A 189 11.82 -8.75 22.20
C ALA A 189 11.65 -9.76 21.05
N ASP A 190 10.46 -9.81 20.47
CA ASP A 190 10.06 -10.80 19.47
C ASP A 190 10.07 -10.25 18.03
N ALA A 191 10.61 -9.04 17.79
CA ALA A 191 10.59 -8.38 16.46
C ALA A 191 11.14 -9.26 15.32
N SER A 192 12.15 -10.08 15.60
CA SER A 192 12.77 -11.00 14.62
C SER A 192 11.81 -12.08 14.10
N LEU A 193 10.75 -12.42 14.84
CA LEU A 193 9.76 -13.41 14.42
C LEU A 193 9.02 -12.98 13.15
N ILE A 194 9.04 -11.67 12.80
CA ILE A 194 8.41 -11.18 11.57
C ILE A 194 9.01 -11.80 10.30
N ASN A 195 10.26 -12.31 10.36
CA ASN A 195 10.90 -13.03 9.26
C ASN A 195 10.19 -14.35 8.90
N GLU A 196 9.38 -14.89 9.80
CA GLU A 196 8.61 -16.11 9.57
C GLU A 196 7.28 -15.86 8.88
N VAL A 197 6.90 -14.58 8.74
CA VAL A 197 5.68 -14.15 8.07
C VAL A 197 5.93 -13.98 6.57
N SER A 198 5.01 -14.46 5.75
CA SER A 198 5.12 -14.28 4.29
C SER A 198 5.13 -12.80 3.89
N GLY A 199 5.97 -12.45 2.91
CA GLY A 199 6.09 -11.08 2.41
C GLY A 199 4.76 -10.47 1.95
N GLU A 200 3.85 -11.29 1.44
CA GLU A 200 2.51 -10.87 1.04
C GLU A 200 1.68 -10.36 2.23
N ARG A 201 1.71 -11.07 3.36
CA ARG A 201 1.00 -10.66 4.58
C ARG A 201 1.61 -9.38 5.17
N ILE A 202 2.95 -9.29 5.17
CA ILE A 202 3.67 -8.08 5.60
C ILE A 202 3.27 -6.90 4.73
N ARG A 203 3.27 -7.06 3.39
CA ARG A 203 2.86 -6.01 2.45
C ARG A 203 1.48 -5.46 2.77
N ILE A 204 0.49 -6.33 3.00
CA ILE A 204 -0.90 -5.91 3.27
C ILE A 204 -0.96 -5.02 4.51
N GLU A 205 -0.31 -5.39 5.60
CA GLU A 205 -0.29 -4.59 6.82
C GLU A 205 0.51 -3.28 6.62
N LEU A 206 1.68 -3.35 5.94
CA LEU A 206 2.50 -2.19 5.63
C LEU A 206 1.74 -1.16 4.79
N LEU A 207 1.08 -1.59 3.72
CA LEU A 207 0.30 -0.69 2.87
C LEU A 207 -0.86 -0.05 3.64
N ARG A 208 -1.45 -0.72 4.61
CA ARG A 208 -2.47 -0.14 5.49
C ARG A 208 -1.90 0.90 6.44
N ILE A 209 -0.67 0.71 6.94
CA ILE A 209 0.05 1.75 7.70
C ILE A 209 0.25 2.98 6.82
N LEU A 210 0.75 2.78 5.59
CA LEU A 210 1.03 3.87 4.66
C LEU A 210 -0.24 4.58 4.16
N ALA A 211 -1.37 3.89 4.07
CA ALA A 211 -2.67 4.47 3.74
C ALA A 211 -3.24 5.36 4.85
N SER A 212 -2.74 5.21 6.08
CA SER A 212 -3.20 5.99 7.22
C SER A 212 -2.86 7.48 7.09
N GLU A 213 -3.67 8.32 7.71
CA GLU A 213 -3.40 9.74 7.94
C GLU A 213 -2.13 9.95 8.80
N PHE A 214 -1.83 8.96 9.67
CA PHE A 214 -0.67 8.93 10.57
C PHE A 214 0.47 8.05 10.03
N ALA A 215 0.62 7.96 8.69
CA ALA A 215 1.63 7.10 8.06
C ALA A 215 3.07 7.44 8.51
N TYR A 216 3.35 8.73 8.74
CA TYR A 216 4.64 9.21 9.24
C TYR A 216 4.95 8.59 10.62
N GLU A 217 4.03 8.73 11.57
CA GLU A 217 4.14 8.17 12.91
C GLU A 217 4.22 6.64 12.87
N GLY A 218 3.48 6.02 11.94
CA GLY A 218 3.53 4.57 11.72
C GLY A 218 4.90 4.06 11.30
N VAL A 219 5.59 4.77 10.41
CA VAL A 219 6.97 4.41 10.01
C VAL A 219 7.95 4.63 11.16
N LEU A 220 7.77 5.67 11.96
CA LEU A 220 8.59 5.86 13.17
C LEU A 220 8.36 4.74 14.18
N LEU A 221 7.12 4.33 14.43
CA LEU A 221 6.81 3.17 15.28
C LEU A 221 7.43 1.87 14.74
N LEU A 222 7.44 1.65 13.42
CA LEU A 222 8.13 0.51 12.80
C LEU A 222 9.64 0.54 13.06
N LYS A 223 10.25 1.70 13.02
CA LYS A 223 11.67 1.88 13.36
C LYS A 223 11.92 1.62 14.83
N GLU A 224 11.16 2.26 15.72
CA GLU A 224 11.30 2.15 17.17
C GLU A 224 11.04 0.73 17.68
N SER A 225 10.09 0.01 17.06
CA SER A 225 9.81 -1.40 17.37
C SER A 225 10.84 -2.39 16.80
N ASN A 226 11.86 -1.91 16.10
CA ASN A 226 12.85 -2.72 15.40
C ASN A 226 12.30 -3.58 14.23
N LEU A 227 11.00 -3.52 13.95
CA LEU A 227 10.38 -4.26 12.85
C LEU A 227 10.88 -3.80 11.48
N LEU A 228 11.18 -2.51 11.31
CA LEU A 228 11.66 -1.96 10.05
C LEU A 228 12.99 -2.58 9.61
N ASN A 229 13.85 -2.98 10.56
CA ASN A 229 15.13 -3.64 10.28
C ASN A 229 14.97 -5.01 9.61
N TYR A 230 13.82 -5.65 9.76
CA TYR A 230 13.51 -6.94 9.14
C TYR A 230 12.66 -6.79 7.88
N ILE A 231 11.81 -5.76 7.81
CA ILE A 231 10.86 -5.55 6.70
C ILE A 231 11.53 -4.81 5.54
N VAL A 232 12.18 -3.67 5.82
CA VAL A 232 12.86 -2.81 4.83
C VAL A 232 14.19 -2.30 5.44
N PRO A 233 15.18 -3.19 5.65
CA PRO A 233 16.48 -2.80 6.23
C PRO A 233 17.19 -1.74 5.40
N GLU A 234 16.98 -1.73 4.09
CA GLU A 234 17.59 -0.78 3.16
C GLU A 234 17.23 0.68 3.49
N LEU A 235 16.06 0.91 4.07
CA LEU A 235 15.64 2.25 4.49
C LEU A 235 16.45 2.74 5.72
N ILE A 236 16.82 1.80 6.62
CA ILE A 236 17.59 2.08 7.82
C ILE A 236 19.03 2.49 7.50
N GLU A 237 19.60 1.99 6.39
CA GLU A 237 20.94 2.39 5.93
C GLU A 237 21.06 3.90 5.71
N GLY A 238 19.95 4.62 5.53
CA GLY A 238 19.90 6.08 5.38
C GLY A 238 20.08 6.88 6.68
N ILE A 239 20.04 6.23 7.85
CA ILE A 239 20.16 6.90 9.15
C ILE A 239 21.59 7.45 9.31
N GLY A 240 21.70 8.73 9.70
CA GLY A 240 22.96 9.40 9.92
C GLY A 240 23.70 9.82 8.64
N ILE A 241 23.20 9.48 7.45
CA ILE A 241 23.80 9.94 6.19
C ILE A 241 23.32 11.36 5.88
N SER A 242 24.18 12.33 6.18
CA SER A 242 23.87 13.74 5.98
C SER A 242 23.74 14.10 4.50
N GLN A 243 22.72 14.89 4.17
CA GLN A 243 22.48 15.45 2.84
C GLN A 243 22.77 16.96 2.80
N LYS A 244 23.33 17.52 3.86
CA LYS A 244 23.61 18.96 3.97
C LYS A 244 24.62 19.41 2.91
N ARG A 245 24.24 20.45 2.17
CA ARG A 245 25.12 21.15 1.22
C ARG A 245 24.94 22.66 1.37
N PRO A 246 25.98 23.45 1.22
CA PRO A 246 25.86 24.91 1.17
C PRO A 246 24.83 25.33 0.11
N GLY A 247 23.89 26.19 0.49
CA GLY A 247 22.85 26.71 -0.42
C GLY A 247 21.70 25.75 -0.76
N ARG A 248 21.61 24.58 -0.13
CA ARG A 248 20.46 23.64 -0.26
C ARG A 248 19.75 23.47 1.07
N HIS A 249 18.43 23.34 1.00
CA HIS A 249 17.53 23.22 2.18
C HIS A 249 17.38 21.76 2.69
N HIS A 250 18.40 20.91 2.58
CA HIS A 250 18.32 19.58 3.18
C HIS A 250 18.67 19.68 4.68
N VAL A 251 17.67 19.43 5.52
CA VAL A 251 17.77 19.66 6.96
C VAL A 251 18.32 18.43 7.69
N ASP A 252 18.08 17.20 7.16
CA ASP A 252 18.25 15.95 7.89
C ASP A 252 19.05 14.89 7.14
N ASP A 253 19.16 13.69 7.73
CA ASP A 253 19.70 12.52 7.08
C ASP A 253 18.72 11.93 6.02
N VAL A 254 19.21 10.96 5.25
CA VAL A 254 18.43 10.33 4.15
C VAL A 254 17.18 9.64 4.69
N PHE A 255 17.25 8.97 5.85
CA PHE A 255 16.08 8.32 6.45
C PHE A 255 14.99 9.32 6.78
N THR A 256 15.35 10.37 7.53
CA THR A 256 14.40 11.40 7.96
C THR A 256 13.76 12.11 6.76
N HIS A 257 14.56 12.43 5.73
CA HIS A 257 14.06 12.99 4.48
C HIS A 257 13.02 12.07 3.82
N ASN A 258 13.31 10.77 3.71
CA ASN A 258 12.40 9.80 3.12
C ASN A 258 11.06 9.72 3.88
N VAL A 259 11.11 9.70 5.22
CA VAL A 259 9.91 9.64 6.06
C VAL A 259 9.11 10.96 6.00
N LEU A 260 9.79 12.11 5.92
CA LEU A 260 9.14 13.41 5.69
C LEU A 260 8.54 13.49 4.28
N SER A 261 9.20 12.93 3.28
CA SER A 261 8.67 12.87 1.91
C SER A 261 7.38 12.05 1.84
N LEU A 262 7.31 10.93 2.58
CA LEU A 262 6.06 10.20 2.79
C LEU A 262 4.98 11.07 3.45
N LYS A 263 5.32 11.78 4.54
CA LYS A 263 4.41 12.63 5.30
C LYS A 263 3.72 13.65 4.41
N PHE A 264 4.49 14.30 3.55
CA PHE A 264 4.03 15.40 2.72
C PHE A 264 3.56 14.97 1.32
N CYS A 265 3.65 13.68 0.98
CA CYS A 265 3.11 13.17 -0.27
C CYS A 265 1.57 13.25 -0.26
N PRO A 266 0.94 14.02 -1.15
CA PRO A 266 -0.51 14.24 -1.12
C PRO A 266 -1.33 13.04 -1.61
N SER A 267 -0.70 12.04 -2.19
CA SER A 267 -1.38 10.85 -2.67
C SER A 267 -2.07 10.08 -1.54
N THR A 268 -3.27 9.57 -1.81
CA THR A 268 -3.99 8.63 -0.92
C THR A 268 -3.67 7.17 -1.26
N ASP A 269 -3.00 6.91 -2.39
CA ASP A 269 -2.57 5.57 -2.80
C ASP A 269 -1.33 5.15 -1.99
N PRO A 270 -1.42 4.07 -1.18
CA PRO A 270 -0.28 3.61 -0.38
C PRO A 270 0.89 3.13 -1.22
N VAL A 271 0.69 2.73 -2.48
CA VAL A 271 1.76 2.36 -3.42
C VAL A 271 2.62 3.58 -3.76
N ILE A 272 1.98 4.74 -3.98
CA ILE A 272 2.68 6.00 -4.26
C ILE A 272 3.37 6.51 -3.00
N LYS A 273 2.72 6.42 -1.83
CA LYS A 273 3.33 6.73 -0.55
C LYS A 273 4.56 5.85 -0.27
N PHE A 274 4.52 4.58 -0.66
CA PHE A 274 5.66 3.69 -0.55
C PHE A 274 6.80 4.10 -1.49
N ALA A 275 6.49 4.51 -2.73
CA ALA A 275 7.48 5.07 -3.64
C ALA A 275 8.12 6.34 -3.07
N ALA A 276 7.34 7.24 -2.45
CA ALA A 276 7.85 8.44 -1.79
C ALA A 276 8.76 8.10 -0.59
N LEU A 277 8.40 7.06 0.20
CA LEU A 277 9.23 6.58 1.30
C LEU A 277 10.57 5.99 0.83
N LEU A 278 10.63 5.45 -0.38
CA LEU A 278 11.81 4.76 -0.91
C LEU A 278 12.58 5.56 -1.97
N HIS A 279 12.15 6.77 -2.36
CA HIS A 279 12.71 7.44 -3.54
C HIS A 279 14.22 7.65 -3.47
N ASP A 280 14.75 7.91 -2.29
CA ASP A 280 16.16 8.14 -2.02
C ASP A 280 16.90 6.94 -1.38
N VAL A 281 16.29 5.76 -1.35
CA VAL A 281 16.86 4.55 -0.74
C VAL A 281 18.19 4.11 -1.39
N GLY A 282 18.50 4.61 -2.57
CA GLY A 282 19.75 4.36 -3.28
C GLY A 282 20.93 5.20 -2.79
N LYS A 283 20.70 6.31 -2.08
CA LYS A 283 21.76 7.25 -1.66
C LYS A 283 22.87 6.61 -0.82
N PRO A 284 22.58 5.78 0.20
CA PRO A 284 23.63 5.13 0.97
C PRO A 284 24.59 4.30 0.11
N LYS A 285 24.06 3.64 -0.93
CA LYS A 285 24.83 2.74 -1.80
C LYS A 285 25.81 3.44 -2.73
N VAL A 286 25.51 4.69 -3.11
CA VAL A 286 26.30 5.46 -4.09
C VAL A 286 26.98 6.68 -3.46
N MET A 287 26.94 6.79 -2.14
CA MET A 287 27.56 7.89 -1.42
C MET A 287 29.06 7.97 -1.73
N SER A 288 29.50 9.13 -2.16
CA SER A 288 30.91 9.46 -2.38
C SER A 288 31.17 10.92 -2.01
N LYS A 289 32.42 11.37 -2.13
CA LYS A 289 32.81 12.77 -1.92
C LYS A 289 33.35 13.34 -3.24
N ASP A 290 33.01 14.59 -3.52
CA ASP A 290 33.60 15.33 -4.62
C ASP A 290 35.01 15.86 -4.24
N GLU A 291 35.66 16.60 -5.15
CA GLU A 291 37.00 17.17 -4.97
C GLU A 291 37.07 18.16 -3.80
N GLU A 292 35.96 18.78 -3.44
CA GLU A 292 35.84 19.71 -2.31
C GLU A 292 35.50 18.99 -0.99
N GLY A 293 35.37 17.63 -1.02
CA GLY A 293 35.05 16.81 0.14
C GLY A 293 33.55 16.80 0.50
N LEU A 294 32.70 17.40 -0.33
CA LEU A 294 31.25 17.41 -0.12
C LEU A 294 30.63 16.07 -0.55
N VAL A 295 29.64 15.59 0.22
CA VAL A 295 28.95 14.35 -0.06
C VAL A 295 28.08 14.47 -1.32
N ILE A 296 28.22 13.50 -2.22
CA ILE A 296 27.49 13.40 -3.49
C ILE A 296 26.84 12.02 -3.63
N PHE A 297 25.75 11.96 -4.42
CA PHE A 297 24.92 10.76 -4.60
C PHE A 297 24.56 10.55 -6.08
N TYR A 298 25.58 10.53 -6.96
CA TYR A 298 25.33 10.34 -8.39
C TYR A 298 24.69 8.99 -8.68
N ASN A 299 23.65 8.99 -9.55
CA ASN A 299 22.89 7.82 -9.98
C ASN A 299 22.15 7.08 -8.84
N HIS A 300 21.85 7.76 -7.71
CA HIS A 300 21.09 7.15 -6.62
C HIS A 300 19.69 6.71 -7.06
N GLU A 301 19.10 7.37 -8.06
CA GLU A 301 17.81 6.99 -8.63
C GLU A 301 17.89 5.67 -9.40
N ILE A 302 19.03 5.31 -9.99
CA ILE A 302 19.25 4.01 -10.63
C ILE A 302 19.45 2.93 -9.57
N ALA A 303 20.32 3.19 -8.60
CA ALA A 303 20.57 2.29 -7.48
C ALA A 303 19.27 2.06 -6.67
N GLY A 304 18.55 3.14 -6.38
CA GLY A 304 17.28 3.13 -5.67
C GLY A 304 16.19 2.29 -6.38
N ALA A 305 16.05 2.45 -7.70
CA ALA A 305 15.14 1.65 -8.50
C ALA A 305 15.44 0.14 -8.43
N ASN A 306 16.73 -0.24 -8.46
CA ASN A 306 17.14 -1.64 -8.33
C ASN A 306 16.90 -2.19 -6.92
N ILE A 307 17.14 -1.39 -5.88
CA ILE A 307 16.85 -1.74 -4.48
C ILE A 307 15.34 -1.90 -4.30
N ALA A 308 14.56 -0.93 -4.74
CA ALA A 308 13.10 -0.97 -4.64
C ALA A 308 12.48 -2.18 -5.35
N ARG A 309 13.03 -2.60 -6.50
CA ARG A 309 12.61 -3.83 -7.17
C ARG A 309 12.79 -5.06 -6.28
N LYS A 310 13.95 -5.20 -5.63
CA LYS A 310 14.22 -6.31 -4.71
C LYS A 310 13.30 -6.28 -3.49
N ILE A 311 13.02 -5.10 -2.93
CA ILE A 311 12.07 -4.92 -1.82
C ILE A 311 10.67 -5.36 -2.26
N CYS A 312 10.21 -4.91 -3.43
CA CYS A 312 8.89 -5.28 -3.96
C CYS A 312 8.77 -6.79 -4.22
N ASP A 313 9.82 -7.42 -4.76
CA ASP A 313 9.84 -8.87 -5.01
C ASP A 313 9.81 -9.65 -3.69
N ARG A 314 10.56 -9.22 -2.65
CA ARG A 314 10.56 -9.79 -1.28
C ARG A 314 9.18 -9.66 -0.64
N LEU A 315 8.52 -8.52 -0.77
CA LEU A 315 7.20 -8.25 -0.22
C LEU A 315 6.06 -8.71 -1.12
N LYS A 316 6.35 -9.38 -2.25
CA LYS A 316 5.35 -9.97 -3.16
C LYS A 316 4.35 -8.95 -3.70
N PHE A 317 4.82 -7.77 -4.11
CA PHE A 317 4.00 -6.84 -4.88
C PHE A 317 3.61 -7.45 -6.22
N SER A 318 2.46 -7.05 -6.76
CA SER A 318 2.10 -7.40 -8.14
C SER A 318 3.10 -6.77 -9.12
N GLY A 319 3.26 -7.38 -10.31
CA GLY A 319 4.14 -6.82 -11.35
C GLY A 319 3.81 -5.36 -11.68
N LYS A 320 2.52 -5.03 -11.76
CA LYS A 320 2.06 -3.67 -12.04
C LYS A 320 2.44 -2.68 -10.94
N GLU A 321 2.23 -3.02 -9.67
CA GLU A 321 2.59 -2.15 -8.54
C GLU A 321 4.10 -1.99 -8.42
N ARG A 322 4.86 -3.10 -8.53
CA ARG A 322 6.33 -3.08 -8.53
C ARG A 322 6.88 -2.17 -9.62
N ASP A 323 6.42 -2.34 -10.86
CA ASP A 323 6.93 -1.58 -12.00
C ASP A 323 6.56 -0.09 -11.87
N LYS A 324 5.39 0.24 -11.30
CA LYS A 324 5.02 1.61 -10.95
C LYS A 324 5.97 2.22 -9.91
N ILE A 325 6.22 1.53 -8.79
CA ILE A 325 7.14 2.00 -7.74
C ILE A 325 8.54 2.22 -8.31
N VAL A 326 9.07 1.23 -9.03
CA VAL A 326 10.39 1.28 -9.63
C VAL A 326 10.52 2.43 -10.64
N ASN A 327 9.48 2.65 -11.46
CA ASN A 327 9.46 3.73 -12.44
C ASN A 327 9.46 5.11 -11.76
N LEU A 328 8.64 5.30 -10.74
CA LEU A 328 8.59 6.55 -9.98
C LEU A 328 9.95 6.85 -9.34
N ILE A 329 10.59 5.88 -8.70
CA ILE A 329 11.92 6.04 -8.09
C ILE A 329 12.98 6.31 -9.16
N ARG A 330 12.95 5.58 -10.30
CA ARG A 330 13.94 5.75 -11.38
C ARG A 330 13.92 7.15 -11.98
N TRP A 331 12.77 7.79 -12.07
CA TRP A 331 12.59 9.05 -12.79
C TRP A 331 12.22 10.24 -11.89
N HIS A 332 12.34 10.11 -10.54
CA HIS A 332 12.00 11.20 -9.63
C HIS A 332 12.93 12.42 -9.79
N MET A 333 14.17 12.21 -10.26
CA MET A 333 15.16 13.26 -10.55
C MET A 333 14.91 13.87 -11.92
N PHE A 334 13.87 14.67 -12.08
CA PHE A 334 13.60 15.40 -13.31
C PHE A 334 13.72 16.92 -13.14
N THR A 335 14.16 17.57 -14.20
CA THR A 335 14.32 19.03 -14.22
C THR A 335 12.99 19.72 -14.55
N VAL A 336 12.65 20.75 -13.77
CA VAL A 336 11.51 21.64 -13.99
C VAL A 336 11.98 23.00 -14.51
N ASP A 337 12.84 22.98 -15.53
CA ASP A 337 13.39 24.19 -16.15
C ASP A 337 12.36 24.76 -17.15
N GLU A 338 12.18 26.07 -17.12
CA GLU A 338 11.37 26.81 -18.10
C GLU A 338 11.90 26.69 -19.53
N LYS A 339 13.22 26.49 -19.69
CA LYS A 339 13.90 26.31 -20.99
C LYS A 339 13.73 24.89 -21.56
N LEU A 340 13.14 23.94 -20.80
CA LEU A 340 12.90 22.60 -21.32
C LEU A 340 11.95 22.67 -22.52
N SER A 341 12.35 22.10 -23.68
CA SER A 341 11.50 22.08 -24.88
C SER A 341 10.24 21.21 -24.68
N ASP A 342 9.24 21.43 -25.52
CA ASP A 342 8.01 20.62 -25.49
C ASP A 342 8.30 19.15 -25.84
N ALA A 343 9.26 18.90 -26.74
CA ALA A 343 9.80 17.57 -27.00
C ALA A 343 10.42 16.95 -25.74
N GLY A 344 11.15 17.75 -24.93
CA GLY A 344 11.66 17.31 -23.64
C GLY A 344 10.56 16.91 -22.66
N ILE A 345 9.45 17.63 -22.64
CA ILE A 345 8.26 17.29 -21.83
C ILE A 345 7.61 16.00 -22.34
N ARG A 346 7.44 15.84 -23.67
CA ARG A 346 6.91 14.60 -24.23
C ARG A 346 7.80 13.40 -23.92
N ARG A 347 9.13 13.54 -24.00
CA ARG A 347 10.08 12.50 -23.59
C ARG A 347 9.93 12.13 -22.11
N PHE A 348 9.74 13.11 -21.23
CA PHE A 348 9.46 12.86 -19.81
C PHE A 348 8.16 12.07 -19.64
N ILE A 349 7.05 12.50 -20.26
CA ILE A 349 5.76 11.81 -20.18
C ILE A 349 5.89 10.35 -20.65
N ARG A 350 6.58 10.10 -21.77
CA ARG A 350 6.80 8.74 -22.28
C ARG A 350 7.59 7.87 -21.31
N ARG A 351 8.63 8.43 -20.68
CA ARG A 351 9.48 7.68 -19.72
C ARG A 351 8.73 7.22 -18.48
N ILE A 352 7.87 8.09 -17.94
CA ILE A 352 7.11 7.76 -16.73
C ILE A 352 5.78 7.06 -17.03
N GLY A 353 5.24 7.19 -18.23
CA GLY A 353 3.88 6.81 -18.61
C GLY A 353 2.85 7.89 -18.27
N VAL A 354 1.89 8.08 -19.17
CA VAL A 354 0.82 9.10 -19.00
C VAL A 354 0.06 8.89 -17.69
N GLU A 355 -0.24 7.65 -17.37
CA GLU A 355 -0.96 7.23 -16.18
C GLU A 355 -0.22 7.53 -14.86
N ASN A 356 1.10 7.69 -14.91
CA ASN A 356 1.94 7.94 -13.75
C ASN A 356 2.30 9.43 -13.56
N VAL A 357 1.86 10.32 -14.46
CA VAL A 357 2.20 11.75 -14.39
C VAL A 357 1.74 12.38 -13.08
N LYS A 358 0.49 12.14 -12.68
CA LYS A 358 -0.04 12.66 -11.42
C LYS A 358 0.75 12.12 -10.23
N ASP A 359 1.02 10.83 -10.22
CA ASP A 359 1.73 10.15 -9.13
C ASP A 359 3.17 10.68 -8.97
N MET A 360 3.85 10.95 -10.10
CA MET A 360 5.17 11.57 -10.12
C MET A 360 5.14 13.00 -9.54
N MET A 361 4.08 13.78 -9.83
CA MET A 361 3.93 15.12 -9.25
C MET A 361 3.66 15.04 -7.75
N ASP A 362 2.85 14.08 -7.29
CA ASP A 362 2.58 13.86 -5.87
C ASP A 362 3.88 13.45 -5.13
N LEU A 363 4.69 12.56 -5.70
CA LEU A 363 6.01 12.22 -5.17
C LEU A 363 6.91 13.44 -5.09
N ARG A 364 6.97 14.26 -6.17
CA ARG A 364 7.80 15.48 -6.22
C ARG A 364 7.40 16.51 -5.17
N ILE A 365 6.11 16.64 -4.85
CA ILE A 365 5.63 17.51 -3.77
C ILE A 365 6.15 16.98 -2.43
N GLY A 366 6.02 15.67 -2.19
CA GLY A 366 6.53 15.03 -0.97
C GLY A 366 8.03 15.25 -0.80
N ASP A 367 8.86 14.96 -1.82
CA ASP A 367 10.31 15.17 -1.84
C ASP A 367 10.69 16.63 -1.52
N ARG A 368 10.04 17.59 -2.17
CA ARG A 368 10.33 19.01 -1.94
C ARG A 368 10.06 19.46 -0.51
N LEU A 369 8.87 19.12 0.02
CA LEU A 369 8.48 19.49 1.39
C LEU A 369 9.30 18.71 2.41
N GLY A 370 9.59 17.42 2.14
CA GLY A 370 10.47 16.58 2.94
C GLY A 370 11.91 17.10 3.00
N GLY A 371 12.35 17.81 1.95
CA GLY A 371 13.64 18.51 1.90
C GLY A 371 13.66 19.85 2.62
N GLY A 372 12.57 20.26 3.30
CA GLY A 372 12.49 21.49 4.10
C GLY A 372 12.08 22.74 3.31
N THR A 373 11.61 22.62 2.08
CA THR A 373 11.06 23.77 1.34
C THR A 373 9.72 24.20 1.94
N GLN A 374 9.43 25.51 2.01
CA GLN A 374 8.19 26.04 2.58
C GLN A 374 6.96 25.92 1.66
N THR A 375 7.19 25.68 0.37
CA THR A 375 6.10 25.64 -0.61
C THR A 375 6.07 24.31 -1.35
N ALA A 376 4.90 23.69 -1.39
CA ALA A 376 4.64 22.43 -2.10
C ALA A 376 4.99 22.54 -3.60
N GLU A 377 4.62 23.65 -4.22
CA GLU A 377 4.83 23.90 -5.63
C GLU A 377 5.53 25.23 -5.88
N SER A 378 6.72 25.17 -6.47
CA SER A 378 7.34 26.38 -7.02
C SER A 378 6.58 26.85 -8.28
N TRP A 379 6.75 28.11 -8.66
CA TRP A 379 6.17 28.62 -9.90
C TRP A 379 6.64 27.82 -11.13
N ARG A 380 7.88 27.31 -11.15
CA ARG A 380 8.41 26.44 -12.21
C ARG A 380 7.66 25.11 -12.26
N LEU A 381 7.36 24.49 -11.11
CA LEU A 381 6.60 23.25 -11.08
C LEU A 381 5.16 23.47 -11.57
N LYS A 382 4.53 24.58 -11.21
CA LYS A 382 3.19 24.94 -11.71
C LYS A 382 3.21 25.12 -13.24
N LEU A 383 4.21 25.85 -13.76
CA LEU A 383 4.39 26.01 -15.20
C LEU A 383 4.60 24.67 -15.90
N PHE A 384 5.45 23.80 -15.33
CA PHE A 384 5.72 22.46 -15.86
C PHE A 384 4.46 21.60 -15.91
N LYS A 385 3.64 21.59 -14.85
CA LYS A 385 2.33 20.91 -14.86
C LYS A 385 1.43 21.40 -15.98
N LYS A 386 1.28 22.72 -16.13
CA LYS A 386 0.49 23.32 -17.21
C LYS A 386 1.00 22.91 -18.61
N ARG A 387 2.31 22.87 -18.79
CA ARG A 387 2.91 22.44 -20.06
C ARG A 387 2.67 20.94 -20.30
N ILE A 388 2.76 20.09 -19.27
CA ILE A 388 2.39 18.67 -19.38
C ILE A 388 0.93 18.53 -19.83
N GLU A 389 -0.02 19.24 -19.21
CA GLU A 389 -1.44 19.22 -19.59
C GLU A 389 -1.65 19.58 -21.07
N ASN A 390 -0.88 20.55 -21.58
CA ASN A 390 -0.89 20.91 -22.99
C ASN A 390 -0.35 19.80 -23.90
N GLN A 391 0.68 19.05 -23.45
CA GLN A 391 1.28 17.95 -24.20
C GLN A 391 0.52 16.63 -24.08
N LEU A 392 -0.45 16.51 -23.15
CA LEU A 392 -1.39 15.39 -23.04
C LEU A 392 -2.56 15.50 -24.04
N LYS A 393 -2.71 16.62 -24.75
CA LYS A 393 -3.62 16.74 -25.90
C LYS A 393 -3.10 15.84 -27.04
N PRO A 394 -3.94 15.50 -28.06
CA PRO A 394 -3.52 14.60 -29.12
C PRO A 394 -2.20 15.03 -29.76
N ALA A 395 -1.17 14.28 -29.50
CA ALA A 395 0.20 14.47 -30.02
C ALA A 395 0.84 13.07 -30.17
N PRO A 396 1.79 12.87 -31.08
CA PRO A 396 2.46 11.59 -31.23
C PRO A 396 3.32 11.29 -29.99
N PHE A 397 2.85 10.34 -29.18
CA PHE A 397 3.56 9.85 -28.01
C PHE A 397 4.35 8.56 -28.27
N SER A 398 4.05 7.91 -29.38
CA SER A 398 4.69 6.64 -29.80
C SER A 398 4.90 6.61 -31.31
N ILE A 399 5.65 5.63 -31.78
CA ILE A 399 5.84 5.37 -33.21
C ILE A 399 4.48 5.11 -33.90
N ASN A 400 3.52 4.53 -33.20
CA ASN A 400 2.20 4.22 -33.76
C ASN A 400 1.33 5.46 -34.01
N ASP A 401 1.73 6.61 -33.48
CA ASP A 401 1.01 7.90 -33.69
C ASP A 401 1.56 8.69 -34.91
N LEU A 402 2.55 8.13 -35.63
CA LEU A 402 3.02 8.70 -36.88
C LEU A 402 1.95 8.61 -37.97
N ALA A 403 1.90 9.61 -38.86
CA ALA A 403 0.97 9.64 -40.00
C ALA A 403 1.32 8.61 -41.09
N ILE A 404 2.39 7.82 -40.93
CA ILE A 404 2.76 6.64 -41.73
C ILE A 404 3.07 5.47 -40.84
N ASP A 405 2.91 4.26 -41.37
CA ASP A 405 3.20 3.00 -40.69
C ASP A 405 4.29 2.17 -41.41
N GLY A 406 4.54 0.95 -40.87
CA GLY A 406 5.50 0.04 -41.46
C GLY A 406 5.13 -0.41 -42.89
N ASN A 407 3.84 -0.47 -43.23
CA ASN A 407 3.38 -0.86 -44.56
C ASN A 407 3.64 0.27 -45.58
N ASP A 408 3.46 1.52 -45.17
CA ASP A 408 3.82 2.68 -46.02
C ASP A 408 5.32 2.64 -46.34
N ILE A 409 6.20 2.29 -45.38
CA ILE A 409 7.65 2.16 -45.59
C ILE A 409 7.99 1.02 -46.54
N ILE A 410 7.36 -0.14 -46.35
CA ILE A 410 7.55 -1.30 -47.23
C ILE A 410 7.18 -0.96 -48.68
N LYS A 411 6.04 -0.29 -48.86
CA LYS A 411 5.52 0.10 -50.16
C LYS A 411 6.43 1.12 -50.85
N GLU A 412 6.85 2.15 -50.11
CA GLU A 412 7.65 3.24 -50.68
C GLU A 412 9.06 2.84 -51.02
N LEU A 413 9.74 2.11 -50.09
CA LEU A 413 11.13 1.70 -50.29
C LEU A 413 11.29 0.34 -50.95
N LYS A 414 10.21 -0.41 -51.20
CA LYS A 414 10.20 -1.76 -51.79
C LYS A 414 11.12 -2.74 -51.05
N ILE A 415 11.18 -2.62 -49.73
CA ILE A 415 12.00 -3.50 -48.87
C ILE A 415 11.18 -4.64 -48.22
N LYS A 416 11.81 -5.70 -47.81
CA LYS A 416 11.15 -6.80 -47.07
C LYS A 416 10.90 -6.39 -45.62
N PRO A 417 9.84 -6.94 -44.96
CA PRO A 417 9.64 -6.79 -43.54
C PRO A 417 10.87 -7.19 -42.73
N GLY A 418 11.27 -6.34 -41.75
CA GLY A 418 12.44 -6.59 -40.93
C GLY A 418 12.79 -5.47 -40.00
N PRO A 419 13.81 -5.60 -39.12
CA PRO A 419 14.19 -4.62 -38.11
C PRO A 419 14.45 -3.19 -38.65
N LYS A 420 14.95 -3.09 -39.90
CA LYS A 420 15.24 -1.83 -40.59
C LYS A 420 14.00 -0.87 -40.61
N ILE A 421 12.78 -1.46 -40.70
CA ILE A 421 11.54 -0.65 -40.70
C ILE A 421 11.34 0.02 -39.35
N GLY A 422 11.59 -0.70 -38.25
CA GLY A 422 11.52 -0.15 -36.92
C GLY A 422 12.54 0.97 -36.68
N ASP A 423 13.76 0.82 -37.17
CA ASP A 423 14.81 1.85 -37.09
C ASP A 423 14.44 3.11 -37.87
N ILE A 424 13.83 2.96 -39.03
CA ILE A 424 13.36 4.11 -39.84
C ILE A 424 12.20 4.81 -39.14
N LEU A 425 11.20 4.08 -38.65
CA LEU A 425 10.07 4.65 -37.91
C LEU A 425 10.57 5.38 -36.67
N GLN A 426 11.56 4.84 -35.96
CA GLN A 426 12.16 5.48 -34.80
C GLN A 426 12.85 6.82 -35.16
N LYS A 427 13.58 6.88 -36.28
CA LYS A 427 14.21 8.11 -36.75
C LYS A 427 13.17 9.18 -37.11
N LEU A 428 12.16 8.79 -37.89
CA LEU A 428 11.06 9.72 -38.25
C LEU A 428 10.30 10.19 -37.02
N PHE A 429 10.07 9.31 -36.06
CA PHE A 429 9.42 9.65 -34.80
C PHE A 429 10.23 10.70 -34.01
N LEU A 430 11.55 10.60 -33.95
CA LEU A 430 12.39 11.57 -33.27
C LEU A 430 12.32 12.95 -33.94
N GLU A 431 12.25 13.02 -35.27
CA GLU A 431 12.09 14.28 -36.01
C GLU A 431 10.72 14.92 -35.76
N VAL A 432 9.65 14.11 -35.72
CA VAL A 432 8.29 14.57 -35.39
C VAL A 432 8.19 14.97 -33.91
N ASP A 433 8.88 14.28 -33.01
CA ASP A 433 8.88 14.65 -31.60
C ASP A 433 9.53 16.01 -31.34
N GLU A 434 10.50 16.42 -32.14
CA GLU A 434 11.06 17.77 -32.07
C GLU A 434 10.10 18.82 -32.69
N ASP A 435 9.38 18.47 -33.76
CA ASP A 435 8.47 19.39 -34.48
C ASP A 435 7.22 18.66 -34.95
N LEU A 436 6.12 18.78 -34.18
CA LEU A 436 4.84 18.11 -34.45
C LEU A 436 4.23 18.45 -35.80
N SER A 437 4.55 19.61 -36.41
CA SER A 437 4.04 19.98 -37.73
C SER A 437 4.52 19.03 -38.82
N LYS A 438 5.61 18.31 -38.59
CA LYS A 438 6.16 17.29 -39.47
C LYS A 438 5.37 15.98 -39.45
N ASN A 439 4.41 15.78 -38.55
CA ASN A 439 3.56 14.60 -38.56
C ASN A 439 2.46 14.66 -39.61
N ASN A 440 2.87 14.74 -40.85
CA ASN A 440 1.97 14.65 -41.99
C ASN A 440 2.57 13.67 -43.01
N LYS A 441 1.68 12.99 -43.74
CA LYS A 441 2.06 11.88 -44.61
C LYS A 441 3.01 12.31 -45.74
N GLU A 442 2.79 13.50 -46.29
CA GLU A 442 3.58 14.06 -47.42
C GLU A 442 5.03 14.30 -46.98
N TYR A 443 5.22 15.02 -45.88
CA TYR A 443 6.54 15.27 -45.32
C TYR A 443 7.27 13.96 -44.98
N LEU A 444 6.59 13.01 -44.31
CA LEU A 444 7.21 11.76 -43.85
C LEU A 444 7.63 10.86 -45.01
N LEU A 445 6.82 10.79 -46.10
CA LEU A 445 7.19 10.03 -47.29
C LEU A 445 8.38 10.66 -48.03
N LYS A 446 8.43 11.98 -48.13
CA LYS A 446 9.59 12.69 -48.69
C LYS A 446 10.86 12.42 -47.88
N ARG A 447 10.75 12.53 -46.55
CA ARG A 447 11.86 12.29 -45.63
C ARG A 447 12.36 10.85 -45.64
N LEU A 448 11.44 9.88 -45.84
CA LEU A 448 11.73 8.47 -46.00
C LEU A 448 12.66 8.20 -47.21
N GLN A 449 12.42 8.85 -48.37
CA GLN A 449 13.25 8.77 -49.53
C GLN A 449 14.69 9.30 -49.29
N GLU A 450 14.81 10.37 -48.46
CA GLU A 450 16.13 10.90 -48.11
C GLU A 450 16.91 9.98 -47.14
N LEU A 451 16.25 9.31 -46.20
CA LEU A 451 16.86 8.37 -45.28
C LEU A 451 17.24 7.03 -45.90
N SER A 452 16.77 6.75 -47.09
CA SER A 452 17.06 5.53 -47.83
C SER A 452 18.30 5.62 -48.74
N LYS A 453 18.77 6.84 -49.01
CA LYS A 453 20.01 7.13 -49.70
C LYS A 453 21.20 7.02 -48.76
#